data_ed7948a04cb0929bb8d25ee5886e3460
#
_entry.id   ed7948a04cb0929bb8d25ee5886e3460
#
_cell.length_a   1.000
_cell.length_b   1.000
_cell.length_c   1.000
_cell.angle_alpha   90.00
_cell.angle_beta   90.00
_cell.angle_gamma   90.00
#
_symmetry.space_group_name_H-M   'P 1'
#
loop_
_entity.id
_entity.type
_entity.pdbx_description
1 polymer ?
#
loop_
_entity_poly.entity_id
_entity_poly.type
_entity_poly.pdbx_seq_one_letter_code
_entity_poly.pdbx_strand_id
1 'polypeptide(L)'
;LGNAGQANYAAAKAGMIGMTKSAARELAGRGITVNAVAPGFIETDMTRKLPEEIREGACKQIPLGRFGQPEDVAKAVAFLAAEGSYLTGQVLAVDGGMVM
;
A
#
# COMPACT_ATOMS: atom_id res chain seq x y z
N LEU A 1 -0.49 -13.87 10.68
CA LEU A 1 -1.38 -12.79 10.22
C LEU A 1 -2.63 -12.81 11.08
N GLY A 2 -3.28 -11.77 11.27
CA GLY A 2 -4.46 -11.63 12.10
C GLY A 2 -4.59 -10.17 12.48
N ASN A 3 -5.28 -9.89 13.57
CA ASN A 3 -5.49 -8.52 14.00
C ASN A 3 -4.17 -7.80 14.29
N ALA A 4 -3.18 -8.50 14.81
CA ALA A 4 -1.86 -7.92 15.06
C ALA A 4 -1.19 -7.47 13.76
N GLY A 5 -1.27 -8.28 12.71
CA GLY A 5 -0.72 -7.92 11.41
C GLY A 5 -1.41 -6.71 10.79
N GLN A 6 -2.74 -6.65 10.91
CA GLN A 6 -3.52 -5.51 10.43
C GLN A 6 -3.20 -4.24 11.23
N ALA A 7 -3.03 -4.36 12.55
CA ALA A 7 -2.68 -3.23 13.40
C ALA A 7 -1.29 -2.68 13.03
N ASN A 8 -0.32 -3.56 12.79
CA ASN A 8 1.02 -3.16 12.37
C ASN A 8 0.99 -2.46 11.01
N TYR A 9 0.22 -2.99 10.06
CA TYR A 9 0.06 -2.38 8.75
C TYR A 9 -0.58 -0.99 8.87
N ALA A 10 -1.65 -0.87 9.66
CA ALA A 10 -2.34 0.41 9.85
C ALA A 10 -1.42 1.45 10.49
N ALA A 11 -0.62 1.05 11.49
CA ALA A 11 0.33 1.94 12.14
C ALA A 11 1.43 2.40 11.17
N ALA A 12 1.97 1.49 10.37
CA ALA A 12 2.97 1.81 9.37
C ALA A 12 2.41 2.77 8.32
N LYS A 13 1.17 2.54 7.88
CA LYS A 13 0.50 3.40 6.92
C LYS A 13 0.29 4.81 7.49
N ALA A 14 -0.11 4.91 8.76
CA ALA A 14 -0.30 6.20 9.42
C ALA A 14 1.02 6.99 9.50
N GLY A 15 2.12 6.32 9.84
CA GLY A 15 3.45 6.93 9.84
C GLY A 15 3.87 7.40 8.47
N MET A 16 3.59 6.61 7.45
CA MET A 16 3.87 6.94 6.06
C MET A 16 3.09 8.17 5.60
N ILE A 17 1.82 8.30 6.01
CA ILE A 17 1.00 9.47 5.70
C ILE A 17 1.67 10.74 6.25
N GLY A 18 2.10 10.72 7.50
CA GLY A 18 2.76 11.87 8.13
C GLY A 18 4.03 12.27 7.42
N MET A 19 4.91 11.31 7.15
CA MET A 19 6.18 11.56 6.44
C MET A 19 5.95 12.09 5.03
N THR A 20 5.01 11.49 4.30
CA THR A 20 4.70 11.88 2.93
C THR A 20 4.19 13.30 2.86
N LYS A 21 3.28 13.67 3.75
CA LYS A 21 2.72 15.03 3.78
C LYS A 21 3.80 16.07 4.14
N SER A 22 4.65 15.75 5.10
CA SER A 22 5.73 16.63 5.50
C SER A 22 6.69 16.89 4.34
N ALA A 23 7.15 15.84 3.67
CA ALA A 23 8.04 15.95 2.52
C ALA A 23 7.36 16.69 1.36
N ALA A 24 6.09 16.41 1.12
CA ALA A 24 5.33 17.07 0.06
C ALA A 24 5.25 18.57 0.26
N ARG A 25 4.98 19.01 1.49
CA ARG A 25 4.93 20.45 1.81
C ARG A 25 6.29 21.11 1.64
N GLU A 26 7.35 20.43 2.07
CA GLU A 26 8.70 20.96 1.99
C GLU A 26 9.15 21.16 0.54
N LEU A 27 8.77 20.24 -0.35
CA LEU A 27 9.26 20.23 -1.73
C LEU A 27 8.31 20.86 -2.74
N ALA A 28 7.10 21.22 -2.32
CA ALA A 28 6.07 21.76 -3.21
C ALA A 28 6.54 23.05 -3.91
N GLY A 29 7.26 23.91 -3.21
CA GLY A 29 7.76 25.16 -3.77
C GLY A 29 8.74 24.98 -4.92
N ARG A 30 9.32 23.77 -5.05
CA ARG A 30 10.22 23.43 -6.16
C ARG A 30 9.51 22.71 -7.29
N GLY A 31 8.18 22.56 -7.20
CA GLY A 31 7.42 21.81 -8.19
C GLY A 31 7.60 20.31 -8.11
N ILE A 32 8.08 19.81 -6.97
CA ILE A 32 8.29 18.37 -6.76
C ILE A 32 7.09 17.79 -6.02
N THR A 33 6.50 16.74 -6.58
CA THR A 33 5.42 15.99 -5.92
C THR A 33 6.01 14.81 -5.15
N VAL A 34 5.42 14.53 -3.99
CA VAL A 34 5.84 13.41 -3.14
C VAL A 34 4.60 12.62 -2.75
N ASN A 35 4.56 11.39 -3.17
CA ASN A 35 3.46 10.47 -2.87
C ASN A 35 4.05 9.14 -2.43
N ALA A 36 3.23 8.31 -1.83
CA ALA A 36 3.63 6.97 -1.41
C ALA A 36 2.58 5.94 -1.82
N VAL A 37 3.01 4.71 -1.96
CA VAL A 37 2.14 3.57 -2.19
C VAL A 37 2.28 2.64 -1.00
N ALA A 38 1.17 2.24 -0.41
CA ALA A 38 1.13 1.33 0.73
C ALA A 38 0.53 0.00 0.27
N PRO A 39 1.37 -0.99 -0.06
CA PRO A 39 0.87 -2.31 -0.46
C PRO A 39 0.42 -3.10 0.77
N GLY A 40 -0.65 -3.89 0.60
CA GLY A 40 -1.08 -4.87 1.59
C GLY A 40 -0.42 -6.21 1.34
N PHE A 41 -1.21 -7.28 1.36
CA PHE A 41 -0.69 -8.63 1.08
C PHE A 41 -0.53 -8.81 -0.42
N ILE A 42 0.73 -8.91 -0.84
CA ILE A 42 1.11 -9.04 -2.26
C ILE A 42 1.73 -10.42 -2.47
N GLU A 43 1.32 -11.08 -3.55
CA GLU A 43 1.82 -12.40 -3.90
C GLU A 43 3.33 -12.33 -4.20
N THR A 44 4.09 -13.19 -3.56
CA THR A 44 5.54 -13.34 -3.76
C THR A 44 5.86 -14.83 -3.76
N ASP A 45 7.09 -15.19 -4.08
CA ASP A 45 7.51 -16.58 -3.98
C ASP A 45 7.37 -17.12 -2.55
N MET A 46 7.59 -16.26 -1.55
CA MET A 46 7.41 -16.65 -0.15
C MET A 46 5.95 -16.92 0.19
N THR A 47 5.05 -16.06 -0.25
CA THR A 47 3.61 -16.25 0.06
C THR A 47 3.04 -17.46 -0.64
N ARG A 48 3.52 -17.81 -1.83
CA ARG A 48 3.09 -19.00 -2.56
C ARG A 48 3.43 -20.29 -1.81
N LYS A 49 4.49 -20.25 -1.00
CA LYS A 49 4.93 -21.41 -0.22
C LYS A 49 4.23 -21.56 1.12
N LEU A 50 3.41 -20.60 1.50
CA LEU A 50 2.65 -20.67 2.76
C LEU A 50 1.65 -21.82 2.73
N PRO A 51 1.40 -22.48 3.87
CA PRO A 51 0.33 -23.47 3.96
C PRO A 51 -0.99 -22.89 3.52
N GLU A 52 -1.84 -23.72 2.88
CA GLU A 52 -3.13 -23.28 2.36
C GLU A 52 -4.01 -22.64 3.44
N GLU A 53 -4.01 -23.19 4.65
CA GLU A 53 -4.79 -22.64 5.76
C GLU A 53 -4.39 -21.21 6.10
N ILE A 54 -3.09 -20.92 6.05
CA ILE A 54 -2.58 -19.59 6.35
C ILE A 54 -2.96 -18.64 5.23
N ARG A 55 -2.83 -19.08 3.98
CA ARG A 55 -3.22 -18.26 2.82
C ARG A 55 -4.72 -17.93 2.86
N GLU A 56 -5.55 -18.92 3.12
CA GLU A 56 -6.99 -18.71 3.24
C GLU A 56 -7.34 -17.75 4.37
N GLY A 57 -6.67 -17.90 5.51
CA GLY A 57 -6.88 -17.01 6.65
C GLY A 57 -6.52 -15.57 6.32
N ALA A 58 -5.44 -15.36 5.60
CA ALA A 58 -5.02 -14.03 5.16
C ALA A 58 -6.04 -13.44 4.16
N CYS A 59 -6.51 -14.25 3.21
CA CYS A 59 -7.50 -13.79 2.22
C CYS A 59 -8.81 -13.36 2.87
N LYS A 60 -9.20 -13.98 3.98
CA LYS A 60 -10.42 -13.60 4.71
C LYS A 60 -10.32 -12.21 5.32
N GLN A 61 -9.12 -11.71 5.53
CA GLN A 61 -8.91 -10.36 6.08
C GLN A 61 -8.88 -9.29 5.00
N ILE A 62 -8.90 -9.70 3.74
CA ILE A 62 -8.86 -8.80 2.60
C ILE A 62 -10.27 -8.72 2.01
N PRO A 63 -10.93 -7.57 2.03
CA PRO A 63 -12.29 -7.45 1.47
C PRO A 63 -12.43 -7.94 0.03
N LEU A 64 -11.42 -7.74 -0.83
CA LEU A 64 -11.45 -8.28 -2.18
C LEU A 64 -11.18 -9.79 -2.23
N GLY A 65 -10.79 -10.40 -1.11
CA GLY A 65 -10.71 -11.84 -0.96
C GLY A 65 -9.51 -12.52 -1.59
N ARG A 66 -8.52 -11.77 -2.04
CA ARG A 66 -7.33 -12.30 -2.68
C ARG A 66 -6.11 -11.43 -2.43
N PHE A 67 -4.93 -12.03 -2.53
CA PHE A 67 -3.68 -11.28 -2.53
C PHE A 67 -3.59 -10.42 -3.78
N GLY A 68 -2.97 -9.27 -3.66
CA GLY A 68 -2.63 -8.46 -4.81
C GLY A 68 -1.44 -9.06 -5.55
N GLN A 69 -1.24 -8.65 -6.79
CA GLN A 69 -0.09 -9.05 -7.59
C GLN A 69 0.93 -7.90 -7.60
N PRO A 70 2.22 -8.19 -7.81
CA PRO A 70 3.22 -7.12 -7.95
C PRO A 70 2.83 -6.08 -8.99
N GLU A 71 2.16 -6.50 -10.06
CA GLU A 71 1.68 -5.61 -11.11
C GLU A 71 0.67 -4.59 -10.59
N ASP A 72 -0.12 -4.95 -9.59
CA ASP A 72 -1.10 -4.02 -9.01
C ASP A 72 -0.39 -2.84 -8.34
N VAL A 73 0.71 -3.12 -7.65
CA VAL A 73 1.54 -2.07 -7.03
C VAL A 73 2.25 -1.26 -8.10
N ALA A 74 2.82 -1.94 -9.09
CA ALA A 74 3.56 -1.28 -10.18
C ALA A 74 2.67 -0.30 -10.95
N LYS A 75 1.41 -0.67 -11.21
CA LYS A 75 0.45 0.21 -11.89
C LYS A 75 0.16 1.47 -11.07
N ALA A 76 0.04 1.34 -9.76
CA ALA A 76 -0.19 2.49 -8.88
C ALA A 76 1.00 3.45 -8.91
N VAL A 77 2.21 2.92 -8.81
CA VAL A 77 3.44 3.73 -8.88
C VAL A 77 3.55 4.41 -10.24
N ALA A 78 3.32 3.67 -11.32
CA ALA A 78 3.40 4.21 -12.67
C ALA A 78 2.39 5.35 -12.89
N PHE A 79 1.17 5.19 -12.37
CA PHE A 79 0.15 6.24 -12.46
C PHE A 79 0.62 7.52 -11.76
N LEU A 80 1.09 7.40 -10.53
CA LEU A 80 1.57 8.55 -9.76
C LEU A 80 2.76 9.24 -10.45
N ALA A 81 3.67 8.46 -11.03
CA ALA A 81 4.85 9.00 -11.68
C ALA A 81 4.53 9.66 -13.02
N ALA A 82 3.65 9.06 -13.82
CA ALA A 82 3.40 9.50 -15.19
C ALA A 82 2.25 10.50 -15.29
N GLU A 83 1.23 10.38 -14.45
CA GLU A 83 -0.01 11.14 -14.58
C GLU A 83 -0.39 11.91 -13.32
N GLY A 84 0.45 11.87 -12.31
CA GLY A 84 0.17 12.48 -11.02
C GLY A 84 0.71 13.90 -10.86
N SER A 85 0.79 14.69 -11.93
CA SER A 85 1.41 16.02 -11.88
C SER A 85 0.75 17.00 -10.91
N TYR A 86 -0.52 16.77 -10.58
CA TYR A 86 -1.25 17.60 -9.63
C TYR A 86 -1.59 16.84 -8.33
N LEU A 87 -0.90 15.72 -8.09
CA LEU A 87 -1.05 14.91 -6.89
C LEU A 87 0.21 15.01 -6.05
N THR A 88 0.03 15.40 -4.79
CA THR A 88 1.15 15.40 -3.85
C THR A 88 0.61 15.19 -2.44
N GLY A 89 1.44 14.62 -1.57
CA GLY A 89 1.08 14.36 -0.20
C GLY A 89 0.11 13.20 -0.01
N GLN A 90 -0.06 12.36 -1.02
CA GLN A 90 -1.03 11.26 -0.98
C GLN A 90 -0.35 9.93 -0.67
N VAL A 91 -1.06 9.09 0.06
CA VAL A 91 -0.68 7.70 0.27
C VAL A 91 -1.76 6.83 -0.34
N LEU A 92 -1.42 6.12 -1.39
CA LEU A 92 -2.36 5.27 -2.12
C LEU A 92 -2.24 3.85 -1.60
N ALA A 93 -3.28 3.37 -0.94
CA ALA A 93 -3.31 1.99 -0.45
C ALA A 93 -3.64 1.04 -1.61
N VAL A 94 -2.81 0.01 -1.77
CA VAL A 94 -3.02 -1.05 -2.75
C VAL A 94 -3.13 -2.35 -1.95
N ASP A 95 -4.26 -2.54 -1.29
CA ASP A 95 -4.40 -3.56 -0.24
C ASP A 95 -5.74 -4.33 -0.31
N GLY A 96 -6.48 -4.18 -1.40
CA GLY A 96 -7.75 -4.88 -1.55
C GLY A 96 -8.81 -4.45 -0.53
N GLY A 97 -8.64 -3.29 0.09
CA GLY A 97 -9.56 -2.76 1.09
C GLY A 97 -9.27 -3.22 2.52
N MET A 98 -8.11 -3.82 2.77
CA MET A 98 -7.76 -4.39 4.07
C MET A 98 -7.85 -3.37 5.20
N VAL A 99 -7.51 -2.13 4.94
CA VAL A 99 -7.66 -1.03 5.89
C VAL A 99 -8.50 0.06 5.23
N MET A 100 -9.76 0.07 5.57
CA MET A 100 -10.71 1.09 5.10
C MET A 100 -11.18 1.95 6.24
#